data_5bc4ab4f568ac48efc51dac98b7dc848
#
_entry.id   5bc4ab4f568ac48efc51dac98b7dc848
#
_cell.length_a   1.000
_cell.length_b   1.000
_cell.length_c   1.000
_cell.angle_alpha   90.00
_cell.angle_beta   90.00
_cell.angle_gamma   90.00
#
_symmetry.space_group_name_H-M   'P 1'
#
loop_
_entity.id
_entity.type
_entity.pdbx_description
1 polymer ?
#
loop_
_entity_poly.entity_id
_entity_poly.type
_entity_poly.pdbx_seq_one_letter_code
_entity_poly.pdbx_strand_id
1 'polypeptide(L)'
;METTVLLVDDHPLFRKGIRFLLEAEGDMRIAGEAGDGQAAIDMVRELHPDVVIMDITMSKLSGVEATRQILAEFPEAKIITLSMHGEQQFIEQMLQAGAVGYLLKDSIPEELVNGIRAAMRGEVVLSAEVAGLVVSEYRKALSGEQEESQAVSEIIHTTLHRPRQPPDLMPRPHLLARLGENLQRPLTLVSAAAGFGKTTLLAAWLASLGEATPPIPSAWLQVDAKASDPVVFANHLLAAVQTRYPKVGGKLLVRLREASPPPLPDLARSLLNELDQIEERFVLVLDDYQRIQDEAAHELLAILLEHLPPQMHMAIASRTDPPLPLTSLRGRGRVLEIRADDLRFTPEESHAFLEGVVGRELDQGTTDLLQAKTEGWVTGLRLAALSMHGLSDIRLSFFVQRFNVISSAYVADYLLDEVLDRQRPEVQEFLLRVSILDRFCAELCD
;
A
#
# COMPACT_ATOMS: atom_id res chain seq x y z
N MET A 1 -39.50 16.02 -3.29
CA MET A 1 -39.35 15.12 -2.13
C MET A 1 -37.91 15.30 -1.67
N GLU A 2 -37.69 15.43 -0.37
CA GLU A 2 -36.36 15.51 0.21
C GLU A 2 -35.77 14.11 0.30
N THR A 3 -34.58 13.88 -0.26
CA THR A 3 -33.93 12.57 -0.25
C THR A 3 -33.26 12.34 1.09
N THR A 4 -33.58 11.24 1.76
CA THR A 4 -32.99 10.86 3.05
C THR A 4 -31.74 9.99 2.86
N VAL A 5 -30.63 10.38 3.48
CA VAL A 5 -29.33 9.75 3.32
C VAL A 5 -28.80 9.25 4.66
N LEU A 6 -28.37 7.97 4.70
CA LEU A 6 -27.61 7.41 5.81
C LEU A 6 -26.12 7.44 5.46
N LEU A 7 -25.29 8.02 6.32
CA LEU A 7 -23.84 8.07 6.15
C LEU A 7 -23.18 6.98 6.99
N VAL A 8 -22.37 6.12 6.34
CA VAL A 8 -21.69 5.01 6.99
C VAL A 8 -20.20 5.07 6.66
N ASP A 9 -19.39 5.41 7.65
CA ASP A 9 -17.92 5.54 7.53
C ASP A 9 -17.34 5.53 8.94
N ASP A 10 -16.21 4.91 9.19
CA ASP A 10 -15.61 4.87 10.53
C ASP A 10 -14.78 6.13 10.85
N HIS A 11 -14.55 7.05 9.88
CA HIS A 11 -13.85 8.31 10.06
C HIS A 11 -14.82 9.47 10.42
N PRO A 12 -14.90 9.93 11.69
CA PRO A 12 -15.87 10.94 12.11
C PRO A 12 -15.72 12.29 11.40
N LEU A 13 -14.49 12.67 11.04
CA LEU A 13 -14.21 13.94 10.37
C LEU A 13 -14.71 13.92 8.91
N PHE A 14 -14.53 12.79 8.24
CA PHE A 14 -15.00 12.59 6.88
C PHE A 14 -16.54 12.62 6.83
N ARG A 15 -17.24 11.91 7.75
CA ARG A 15 -18.70 11.98 7.86
C ARG A 15 -19.21 13.41 8.06
N LYS A 16 -18.54 14.21 8.92
CA LYS A 16 -18.91 15.63 9.12
C LYS A 16 -18.76 16.45 7.84
N GLY A 17 -17.72 16.18 7.05
CA GLY A 17 -17.51 16.83 5.75
C GLY A 17 -18.63 16.50 4.76
N ILE A 18 -18.98 15.22 4.62
CA ILE A 18 -20.07 14.76 3.76
C ILE A 18 -21.42 15.32 4.23
N ARG A 19 -21.69 15.31 5.53
CA ARG A 19 -22.89 15.94 6.10
C ARG A 19 -23.00 17.39 5.67
N PHE A 20 -21.96 18.19 5.90
CA PHE A 20 -21.96 19.61 5.55
C PHE A 20 -22.23 19.82 4.05
N LEU A 21 -21.64 18.99 3.20
CA LEU A 21 -21.83 19.02 1.75
C LEU A 21 -23.31 18.73 1.37
N LEU A 22 -23.89 17.66 1.90
CA LEU A 22 -25.24 17.24 1.52
C LEU A 22 -26.33 18.12 2.15
N GLU A 23 -26.13 18.64 3.36
CA GLU A 23 -27.06 19.58 3.99
C GLU A 23 -27.06 20.97 3.34
N ALA A 24 -26.01 21.33 2.58
CA ALA A 24 -25.99 22.53 1.75
C ALA A 24 -26.90 22.42 0.51
N GLU A 25 -27.26 21.20 0.12
CA GLU A 25 -28.21 20.93 -0.97
C GLU A 25 -29.62 20.92 -0.41
N GLY A 26 -30.48 21.74 -0.93
CA GLY A 26 -31.85 21.94 -0.39
C GLY A 26 -32.83 20.76 -0.63
N ASP A 27 -32.39 19.71 -1.32
CA ASP A 27 -33.17 18.52 -1.67
C ASP A 27 -32.68 17.24 -0.96
N MET A 28 -31.70 17.34 -0.03
CA MET A 28 -31.12 16.21 0.69
C MET A 28 -31.13 16.43 2.20
N ARG A 29 -31.30 15.35 2.96
CA ARG A 29 -31.28 15.36 4.43
C ARG A 29 -30.57 14.12 4.97
N ILE A 30 -29.69 14.31 5.93
CA ILE A 30 -29.06 13.20 6.65
C ILE A 30 -30.04 12.60 7.65
N ALA A 31 -30.41 11.34 7.41
CA ALA A 31 -31.29 10.57 8.30
C ALA A 31 -30.53 10.04 9.52
N GLY A 32 -29.25 9.69 9.35
CA GLY A 32 -28.42 9.14 10.43
C GLY A 32 -26.97 9.02 10.02
N GLU A 33 -26.10 8.68 11.00
CA GLU A 33 -24.68 8.37 10.81
C GLU A 33 -24.30 7.09 11.54
N ALA A 34 -23.60 6.17 10.88
CA ALA A 34 -23.06 4.95 11.47
C ALA A 34 -21.51 4.92 11.33
N GLY A 35 -20.84 4.36 12.30
CA GLY A 35 -19.38 4.21 12.31
C GLY A 35 -18.90 2.79 12.01
N ASP A 36 -19.81 1.83 11.82
CA ASP A 36 -19.49 0.44 11.45
C ASP A 36 -20.68 -0.21 10.73
N GLY A 37 -20.41 -1.36 10.08
CA GLY A 37 -21.42 -2.07 9.28
C GLY A 37 -22.61 -2.58 10.08
N GLN A 38 -22.41 -2.98 11.36
CA GLN A 38 -23.52 -3.45 12.19
C GLN A 38 -24.48 -2.31 12.56
N ALA A 39 -23.94 -1.16 12.96
CA ALA A 39 -24.72 0.04 13.22
C ALA A 39 -25.47 0.51 11.96
N ALA A 40 -24.86 0.36 10.77
CA ALA A 40 -25.52 0.67 9.51
C ALA A 40 -26.76 -0.19 9.26
N ILE A 41 -26.68 -1.51 9.47
CA ILE A 41 -27.79 -2.44 9.32
C ILE A 41 -28.95 -2.05 10.26
N ASP A 42 -28.64 -1.80 11.55
CA ASP A 42 -29.64 -1.46 12.55
C ASP A 42 -30.32 -0.12 12.21
N MET A 43 -29.55 0.88 11.74
CA MET A 43 -30.10 2.17 11.32
C MET A 43 -30.94 2.09 10.04
N VAL A 44 -30.57 1.25 9.07
CA VAL A 44 -31.41 1.04 7.88
C VAL A 44 -32.78 0.47 8.26
N ARG A 45 -32.83 -0.47 9.22
CA ARG A 45 -34.09 -1.03 9.75
C ARG A 45 -34.97 0.02 10.42
N GLU A 46 -34.37 0.93 11.15
CA GLU A 46 -35.09 1.96 11.91
C GLU A 46 -35.51 3.15 11.04
N LEU A 47 -34.62 3.63 10.19
CA LEU A 47 -34.78 4.92 9.51
C LEU A 47 -35.31 4.81 8.10
N HIS A 48 -35.19 3.62 7.45
CA HIS A 48 -35.57 3.38 6.05
C HIS A 48 -35.08 4.49 5.11
N PRO A 49 -33.75 4.76 5.05
CA PRO A 49 -33.20 5.83 4.21
C PRO A 49 -33.39 5.54 2.72
N ASP A 50 -33.54 6.59 1.90
CA ASP A 50 -33.64 6.46 0.46
C ASP A 50 -32.33 6.01 -0.17
N VAL A 51 -31.19 6.49 0.39
CA VAL A 51 -29.83 6.17 -0.06
C VAL A 51 -28.93 5.92 1.15
N VAL A 52 -28.07 4.92 1.06
CA VAL A 52 -26.99 4.63 2.00
C VAL A 52 -25.66 4.92 1.34
N ILE A 53 -24.87 5.80 1.91
CA ILE A 53 -23.48 6.04 1.52
C ILE A 53 -22.62 5.14 2.41
N MET A 54 -21.93 4.16 1.80
CA MET A 54 -21.25 3.08 2.51
C MET A 54 -19.74 3.09 2.24
N ASP A 55 -18.94 3.23 3.29
CA ASP A 55 -17.52 2.94 3.20
C ASP A 55 -17.28 1.42 3.17
N ILE A 56 -16.24 0.99 2.48
CA ILE A 56 -15.87 -0.43 2.37
C ILE A 56 -15.11 -0.87 3.61
N THR A 57 -14.10 -0.08 3.99
CA THR A 57 -13.09 -0.47 4.99
C THR A 57 -13.48 0.08 6.35
N MET A 58 -14.22 -0.70 7.11
CA MET A 58 -14.65 -0.31 8.45
C MET A 58 -14.28 -1.38 9.48
N SER A 59 -14.13 -0.97 10.72
CA SER A 59 -13.96 -1.85 11.87
C SER A 59 -15.20 -2.71 12.12
N LYS A 60 -15.04 -3.88 12.72
CA LYS A 60 -16.06 -4.89 13.07
C LYS A 60 -16.68 -5.58 11.84
N LEU A 61 -17.64 -4.97 11.13
CA LEU A 61 -18.30 -5.52 9.96
C LEU A 61 -17.98 -4.66 8.75
N SER A 62 -17.42 -5.27 7.68
CA SER A 62 -17.04 -4.56 6.45
C SER A 62 -18.27 -4.02 5.70
N GLY A 63 -18.07 -2.95 4.91
CA GLY A 63 -19.13 -2.39 4.08
C GLY A 63 -19.69 -3.37 3.05
N VAL A 64 -18.88 -4.29 2.53
CA VAL A 64 -19.32 -5.35 1.60
C VAL A 64 -20.33 -6.27 2.28
N GLU A 65 -20.00 -6.75 3.48
CA GLU A 65 -20.88 -7.66 4.22
C GLU A 65 -22.13 -6.97 4.72
N ALA A 66 -22.01 -5.72 5.18
CA ALA A 66 -23.15 -4.88 5.55
C ALA A 66 -24.09 -4.66 4.36
N THR A 67 -23.55 -4.38 3.17
CA THR A 67 -24.32 -4.23 1.92
C THR A 67 -25.10 -5.49 1.58
N ARG A 68 -24.48 -6.68 1.65
CA ARG A 68 -25.17 -7.95 1.40
C ARG A 68 -26.34 -8.18 2.36
N GLN A 69 -26.14 -7.94 3.64
CA GLN A 69 -27.17 -8.13 4.66
C GLN A 69 -28.31 -7.13 4.52
N ILE A 70 -27.98 -5.85 4.24
CA ILE A 70 -29.00 -4.82 4.01
C ILE A 70 -29.86 -5.19 2.79
N LEU A 71 -29.24 -5.53 1.65
CA LEU A 71 -29.99 -5.84 0.43
C LEU A 71 -30.72 -7.18 0.46
N ALA A 72 -30.29 -8.14 1.30
CA ALA A 72 -31.03 -9.35 1.55
C ALA A 72 -32.35 -9.08 2.32
N GLU A 73 -32.37 -8.08 3.19
CA GLU A 73 -33.53 -7.70 3.99
C GLU A 73 -34.36 -6.58 3.31
N PHE A 74 -33.67 -5.64 2.64
CA PHE A 74 -34.25 -4.48 1.94
C PHE A 74 -33.76 -4.39 0.50
N PRO A 75 -34.30 -5.20 -0.45
CA PRO A 75 -33.82 -5.24 -1.84
C PRO A 75 -33.93 -3.92 -2.59
N GLU A 76 -34.80 -3.01 -2.17
CA GLU A 76 -35.00 -1.70 -2.78
C GLU A 76 -34.04 -0.62 -2.27
N ALA A 77 -33.21 -0.92 -1.24
CA ALA A 77 -32.28 0.04 -0.68
C ALA A 77 -31.20 0.39 -1.73
N LYS A 78 -30.90 1.68 -1.88
CA LYS A 78 -29.89 2.16 -2.80
C LYS A 78 -28.59 2.41 -2.05
N ILE A 79 -27.58 1.60 -2.33
CA ILE A 79 -26.28 1.70 -1.67
C ILE A 79 -25.26 2.24 -2.66
N ILE A 80 -24.67 3.40 -2.35
CA ILE A 80 -23.54 4.00 -3.06
C ILE A 80 -22.30 3.81 -2.21
N THR A 81 -21.29 3.17 -2.76
CA THR A 81 -20.01 2.98 -2.11
C THR A 81 -19.16 4.23 -2.22
N LEU A 82 -18.53 4.64 -1.11
CA LEU A 82 -17.42 5.58 -1.09
C LEU A 82 -16.16 4.87 -0.64
N SER A 83 -15.07 4.94 -1.41
CA SER A 83 -13.81 4.27 -1.11
C SER A 83 -12.61 5.14 -1.42
N MET A 84 -11.55 5.03 -0.60
CA MET A 84 -10.21 5.56 -0.93
C MET A 84 -9.52 4.72 -2.03
N HIS A 85 -10.05 3.55 -2.37
CA HIS A 85 -9.42 2.56 -3.23
C HIS A 85 -10.20 2.36 -4.52
N GLY A 86 -9.55 2.59 -5.67
CA GLY A 86 -10.06 2.23 -7.00
C GLY A 86 -9.68 0.78 -7.40
N GLU A 87 -9.41 -0.09 -6.43
CA GLU A 87 -8.98 -1.46 -6.69
C GLU A 87 -10.13 -2.32 -7.22
N GLN A 88 -9.88 -3.02 -8.32
CA GLN A 88 -10.87 -3.82 -9.04
C GLN A 88 -11.60 -4.80 -8.13
N GLN A 89 -10.92 -5.44 -7.19
CA GLN A 89 -11.49 -6.42 -6.27
C GLN A 89 -12.61 -5.81 -5.38
N PHE A 90 -12.42 -4.61 -4.87
CA PHE A 90 -13.44 -3.94 -4.05
C PHE A 90 -14.64 -3.48 -4.89
N ILE A 91 -14.37 -3.02 -6.12
CA ILE A 91 -15.41 -2.66 -7.08
C ILE A 91 -16.28 -3.88 -7.39
N GLU A 92 -15.66 -5.01 -7.74
CA GLU A 92 -16.38 -6.25 -8.04
C GLU A 92 -17.18 -6.75 -6.84
N GLN A 93 -16.60 -6.80 -5.64
CA GLN A 93 -17.27 -7.26 -4.43
C GLN A 93 -18.50 -6.40 -4.08
N MET A 94 -18.41 -5.07 -4.22
CA MET A 94 -19.51 -4.18 -3.92
C MET A 94 -20.61 -4.25 -4.97
N LEU A 95 -20.27 -4.33 -6.26
CA LEU A 95 -21.24 -4.50 -7.32
C LEU A 95 -21.93 -5.88 -7.25
N GLN A 96 -21.18 -6.95 -6.93
CA GLN A 96 -21.75 -8.29 -6.68
C GLN A 96 -22.61 -8.32 -5.41
N ALA A 97 -22.29 -7.52 -4.41
CA ALA A 97 -23.14 -7.35 -3.24
C ALA A 97 -24.44 -6.60 -3.55
N GLY A 98 -24.56 -5.95 -4.72
CA GLY A 98 -25.74 -5.25 -5.20
C GLY A 98 -25.70 -3.73 -5.02
N ALA A 99 -24.56 -3.12 -4.72
CA ALA A 99 -24.44 -1.67 -4.69
C ALA A 99 -24.78 -1.05 -6.05
N VAL A 100 -25.55 0.05 -6.04
CA VAL A 100 -25.98 0.77 -7.25
C VAL A 100 -24.95 1.81 -7.69
N GLY A 101 -23.90 2.06 -6.87
CA GLY A 101 -22.87 3.01 -7.23
C GLY A 101 -21.56 2.75 -6.52
N TYR A 102 -20.46 3.23 -7.14
CA TYR A 102 -19.11 3.22 -6.59
C TYR A 102 -18.39 4.51 -6.95
N LEU A 103 -18.06 5.29 -5.94
CA LEU A 103 -17.35 6.56 -6.07
C LEU A 103 -16.04 6.53 -5.28
N LEU A 104 -15.03 7.21 -5.77
CA LEU A 104 -13.78 7.40 -5.05
C LEU A 104 -13.89 8.62 -4.11
N LYS A 105 -13.35 8.50 -2.89
CA LYS A 105 -13.35 9.59 -1.90
C LYS A 105 -12.59 10.84 -2.38
N ASP A 106 -11.69 10.68 -3.36
CA ASP A 106 -10.92 11.79 -3.94
C ASP A 106 -11.71 12.61 -4.98
N SER A 107 -12.83 12.09 -5.49
CA SER A 107 -13.66 12.76 -6.51
C SER A 107 -14.88 13.51 -5.95
N ILE A 108 -14.95 13.68 -4.65
CA ILE A 108 -15.99 14.47 -3.95
C ILE A 108 -15.61 15.98 -4.01
N PRO A 109 -16.52 16.96 -4.25
CA PRO A 109 -17.94 16.97 -3.81
C PRO A 109 -19.00 16.81 -4.89
N GLU A 110 -18.70 17.16 -6.17
CA GLU A 110 -19.74 17.26 -7.20
C GLU A 110 -20.27 15.88 -7.65
N GLU A 111 -19.41 14.86 -7.70
CA GLU A 111 -19.80 13.50 -8.12
C GLU A 111 -20.75 12.85 -7.12
N LEU A 112 -20.60 13.10 -5.81
CA LEU A 112 -21.45 12.48 -4.79
C LEU A 112 -22.89 12.99 -4.86
N VAL A 113 -23.08 14.31 -4.92
CA VAL A 113 -24.43 14.93 -5.02
C VAL A 113 -25.16 14.46 -6.27
N ASN A 114 -24.46 14.50 -7.42
CA ASN A 114 -25.02 14.02 -8.68
C ASN A 114 -25.28 12.51 -8.67
N GLY A 115 -24.41 11.74 -8.01
CA GLY A 115 -24.55 10.31 -7.84
C GLY A 115 -25.79 9.93 -7.02
N ILE A 116 -26.06 10.61 -5.90
CA ILE A 116 -27.27 10.39 -5.11
C ILE A 116 -28.51 10.66 -5.97
N ARG A 117 -28.54 11.76 -6.72
CA ARG A 117 -29.65 12.09 -7.61
C ARG A 117 -29.83 11.04 -8.72
N ALA A 118 -28.74 10.53 -9.29
CA ALA A 118 -28.76 9.49 -10.31
C ALA A 118 -29.27 8.15 -9.73
N ALA A 119 -28.79 7.74 -8.56
CA ALA A 119 -29.27 6.54 -7.87
C ALA A 119 -30.78 6.60 -7.56
N MET A 120 -31.30 7.79 -7.21
CA MET A 120 -32.74 7.98 -7.00
C MET A 120 -33.55 7.79 -8.28
N ARG A 121 -32.97 8.02 -9.47
CA ARG A 121 -33.61 7.73 -10.77
C ARG A 121 -33.45 6.28 -11.21
N GLY A 122 -32.72 5.44 -10.44
CA GLY A 122 -32.41 4.05 -10.79
C GLY A 122 -31.23 3.91 -11.76
N GLU A 123 -30.41 4.93 -11.89
CA GLU A 123 -29.19 4.92 -12.72
C GLU A 123 -28.02 4.33 -11.93
N VAL A 124 -27.07 3.67 -12.61
CA VAL A 124 -25.82 3.20 -12.01
C VAL A 124 -24.84 4.37 -11.90
N VAL A 125 -24.19 4.49 -10.74
CA VAL A 125 -23.31 5.60 -10.41
C VAL A 125 -21.87 5.09 -10.31
N LEU A 126 -21.01 5.47 -11.23
CA LEU A 126 -19.60 5.11 -11.22
C LEU A 126 -18.75 6.36 -11.48
N SER A 127 -17.67 6.54 -10.70
CA SER A 127 -16.66 7.54 -11.09
C SER A 127 -16.03 7.17 -12.44
N ALA A 128 -15.50 8.15 -13.16
CA ALA A 128 -14.94 7.93 -14.50
C ALA A 128 -13.86 6.84 -14.53
N GLU A 129 -13.03 6.78 -13.50
CA GLU A 129 -11.99 5.76 -13.33
C GLU A 129 -12.57 4.35 -13.15
N VAL A 130 -13.58 4.22 -12.28
CA VAL A 130 -14.27 2.96 -12.00
C VAL A 130 -15.04 2.48 -13.24
N ALA A 131 -15.70 3.38 -13.96
CA ALA A 131 -16.42 3.05 -15.21
C ALA A 131 -15.44 2.48 -16.26
N GLY A 132 -14.24 3.05 -16.39
CA GLY A 132 -13.19 2.54 -17.28
C GLY A 132 -12.79 1.09 -16.95
N LEU A 133 -12.63 0.77 -15.67
CA LEU A 133 -12.31 -0.59 -15.20
C LEU A 133 -13.44 -1.58 -15.50
N VAL A 134 -14.68 -1.24 -15.16
CA VAL A 134 -15.86 -2.09 -15.42
C VAL A 134 -16.03 -2.38 -16.93
N VAL A 135 -15.86 -1.38 -17.79
CA VAL A 135 -15.95 -1.55 -19.24
C VAL A 135 -14.81 -2.43 -19.76
N SER A 136 -13.60 -2.30 -19.22
CA SER A 136 -12.46 -3.15 -19.62
C SER A 136 -12.72 -4.62 -19.28
N GLU A 137 -13.26 -4.91 -18.11
CA GLU A 137 -13.63 -6.27 -17.69
C GLU A 137 -14.79 -6.84 -18.52
N TYR A 138 -15.79 -6.04 -18.81
CA TYR A 138 -16.89 -6.46 -19.68
C TYR A 138 -16.41 -6.81 -21.10
N ARG A 139 -15.44 -6.06 -21.64
CA ARG A 139 -14.83 -6.38 -22.94
C ARG A 139 -14.06 -7.69 -22.91
N LYS A 140 -13.29 -7.97 -21.84
CA LYS A 140 -12.59 -9.24 -21.64
C LYS A 140 -13.60 -10.42 -21.58
N ALA A 141 -14.69 -10.23 -20.83
CA ALA A 141 -15.75 -11.24 -20.74
C ALA A 141 -16.42 -11.55 -22.10
N LEU A 142 -16.56 -10.55 -22.99
CA LEU A 142 -17.13 -10.73 -24.32
C LEU A 142 -16.17 -11.37 -25.33
N SER A 143 -14.85 -11.22 -25.16
CA SER A 143 -13.84 -11.78 -26.06
C SER A 143 -13.61 -13.29 -25.90
N GLY A 144 -14.27 -13.95 -24.95
CA GLY A 144 -14.15 -15.39 -24.74
C GLY A 144 -12.85 -15.84 -24.04
N GLU A 145 -12.06 -14.89 -23.51
CA GLU A 145 -10.81 -15.15 -22.78
C GLU A 145 -11.03 -15.66 -21.36
N GLN A 146 -12.22 -16.17 -21.04
CA GLN A 146 -12.64 -16.51 -19.69
C GLN A 146 -12.06 -17.84 -19.15
N GLU A 147 -11.46 -18.69 -19.96
CA GLU A 147 -10.97 -20.01 -19.46
C GLU A 147 -9.49 -20.04 -19.05
N GLU A 148 -8.71 -19.01 -19.33
CA GLU A 148 -7.29 -18.98 -18.99
C GLU A 148 -6.93 -18.28 -17.65
N SER A 149 -7.90 -17.72 -16.91
CA SER A 149 -7.59 -16.67 -15.92
C SER A 149 -7.91 -16.97 -14.46
N GLN A 150 -8.42 -18.13 -14.03
CA GLN A 150 -8.81 -18.26 -12.62
C GLN A 150 -7.66 -18.33 -11.61
N ALA A 151 -6.47 -18.81 -11.98
CA ALA A 151 -5.30 -18.80 -11.08
C ALA A 151 -4.43 -17.52 -11.20
N VAL A 152 -4.57 -16.75 -12.30
CA VAL A 152 -3.89 -15.45 -12.52
C VAL A 152 -4.76 -14.30 -12.02
N SER A 153 -6.05 -14.52 -11.79
CA SER A 153 -7.07 -13.52 -11.43
C SER A 153 -6.97 -12.97 -10.00
N GLU A 154 -6.03 -13.44 -9.17
CA GLU A 154 -5.85 -12.95 -7.80
C GLU A 154 -4.78 -11.88 -7.65
N ILE A 155 -4.05 -11.55 -8.72
CA ILE A 155 -2.99 -10.54 -8.67
C ILE A 155 -3.58 -9.16 -8.96
N ILE A 156 -3.43 -8.27 -8.03
CA ILE A 156 -3.74 -6.85 -8.22
C ILE A 156 -2.67 -6.27 -9.15
N HIS A 157 -3.00 -5.98 -10.41
CA HIS A 157 -2.01 -5.52 -11.41
C HIS A 157 -1.22 -4.28 -10.98
N THR A 158 -1.77 -3.41 -10.13
CA THR A 158 -1.03 -2.25 -9.60
C THR A 158 0.15 -2.65 -8.73
N THR A 159 0.13 -3.83 -8.09
CA THR A 159 1.25 -4.35 -7.30
C THR A 159 2.45 -4.77 -8.16
N LEU A 160 2.24 -4.93 -9.47
CA LEU A 160 3.28 -5.26 -10.45
C LEU A 160 3.96 -4.02 -11.06
N HIS A 161 3.52 -2.84 -10.68
CA HIS A 161 4.05 -1.59 -11.21
C HIS A 161 4.93 -0.88 -10.17
N ARG A 162 6.06 -0.37 -10.66
CA ARG A 162 6.92 0.49 -9.85
C ARG A 162 6.13 1.73 -9.39
N PRO A 163 6.13 2.06 -8.10
CA PRO A 163 5.48 3.27 -7.59
C PRO A 163 6.01 4.54 -8.27
N ARG A 164 5.13 5.52 -8.45
CA ARG A 164 5.54 6.84 -8.94
C ARG A 164 6.45 7.51 -7.93
N GLN A 165 7.44 8.21 -8.42
CA GLN A 165 8.30 9.02 -7.55
C GLN A 165 7.53 10.25 -7.06
N PRO A 166 7.65 10.58 -5.76
CA PRO A 166 7.06 11.81 -5.25
C PRO A 166 7.71 13.04 -5.88
N PRO A 167 6.96 14.15 -6.07
CA PRO A 167 7.49 15.36 -6.72
C PRO A 167 8.62 16.03 -5.91
N ASP A 168 8.67 15.81 -4.62
CA ASP A 168 9.65 16.29 -3.65
C ASP A 168 10.74 15.25 -3.34
N LEU A 169 11.03 14.36 -4.30
CA LEU A 169 12.07 13.34 -4.14
C LEU A 169 13.44 13.98 -3.90
N MET A 170 14.02 13.69 -2.73
CA MET A 170 15.41 14.05 -2.44
C MET A 170 16.37 13.10 -3.20
N PRO A 171 17.24 13.62 -4.09
CA PRO A 171 18.23 12.80 -4.77
C PRO A 171 19.25 12.22 -3.79
N ARG A 172 19.55 10.92 -3.92
CA ARG A 172 20.52 10.19 -3.09
C ARG A 172 21.60 9.55 -3.98
N PRO A 173 22.42 10.33 -4.68
CA PRO A 173 23.33 9.81 -5.71
C PRO A 173 24.33 8.79 -5.16
N HIS A 174 24.79 8.95 -3.93
CA HIS A 174 25.70 8.01 -3.28
C HIS A 174 25.08 6.62 -3.04
N LEU A 175 23.78 6.55 -2.68
CA LEU A 175 23.06 5.28 -2.54
C LEU A 175 22.77 4.65 -3.90
N LEU A 176 22.39 5.45 -4.89
CA LEU A 176 22.16 4.96 -6.26
C LEU A 176 23.43 4.40 -6.87
N ALA A 177 24.58 5.06 -6.67
CA ALA A 177 25.89 4.56 -7.11
C ALA A 177 26.23 3.23 -6.41
N ARG A 178 26.09 3.17 -5.09
CA ARG A 178 26.33 1.95 -4.29
C ARG A 178 25.44 0.78 -4.75
N LEU A 179 24.18 1.01 -5.08
CA LEU A 179 23.28 0.02 -5.64
C LEU A 179 23.73 -0.44 -7.04
N GLY A 180 24.08 0.51 -7.93
CA GLY A 180 24.52 0.23 -9.29
C GLY A 180 25.83 -0.55 -9.36
N GLU A 181 26.84 -0.21 -8.53
CA GLU A 181 28.12 -0.90 -8.45
C GLU A 181 28.01 -2.34 -7.97
N ASN A 182 26.93 -2.69 -7.28
CA ASN A 182 26.74 -4.00 -6.68
C ASN A 182 25.80 -4.94 -7.47
N LEU A 183 25.41 -4.60 -8.67
CA LEU A 183 24.60 -5.44 -9.58
C LEU A 183 25.23 -6.79 -9.92
N GLN A 184 26.51 -6.99 -9.62
CA GLN A 184 27.20 -8.29 -9.75
C GLN A 184 26.76 -9.29 -8.68
N ARG A 185 26.24 -8.81 -7.56
CA ARG A 185 25.75 -9.67 -6.47
C ARG A 185 24.33 -10.14 -6.80
N PRO A 186 23.93 -11.35 -6.40
CA PRO A 186 22.56 -11.82 -6.66
C PRO A 186 21.50 -11.09 -5.86
N LEU A 187 21.84 -10.52 -4.68
CA LEU A 187 20.87 -9.91 -3.78
C LEU A 187 21.28 -8.52 -3.30
N THR A 188 20.34 -7.58 -3.35
CA THR A 188 20.33 -6.36 -2.52
C THR A 188 19.22 -6.46 -1.49
N LEU A 189 19.53 -6.28 -0.22
CA LEU A 189 18.56 -6.21 0.87
C LEU A 189 18.48 -4.78 1.41
N VAL A 190 17.31 -4.16 1.34
CA VAL A 190 17.02 -2.86 1.95
C VAL A 190 16.13 -3.10 3.15
N SER A 191 16.70 -3.06 4.36
CA SER A 191 16.02 -3.41 5.61
C SER A 191 16.02 -2.23 6.57
N ALA A 192 14.84 -1.67 6.83
CA ALA A 192 14.62 -0.59 7.78
C ALA A 192 13.12 -0.49 8.15
N ALA A 193 12.80 0.09 9.28
CA ALA A 193 11.42 0.32 9.73
C ALA A 193 10.58 1.11 8.69
N ALA A 194 9.29 1.27 8.98
CA ALA A 194 8.39 2.08 8.14
C ALA A 194 8.89 3.54 8.02
N GLY A 195 8.64 4.18 6.89
CA GLY A 195 8.94 5.60 6.69
C GLY A 195 10.41 5.96 6.44
N PHE A 196 11.31 4.99 6.24
CA PHE A 196 12.72 5.25 5.90
C PHE A 196 12.98 5.41 4.40
N GLY A 197 11.96 5.35 3.54
CA GLY A 197 12.10 5.58 2.11
C GLY A 197 12.65 4.39 1.31
N LYS A 198 12.54 3.15 1.79
CA LYS A 198 12.99 1.92 1.10
C LYS A 198 12.44 1.80 -0.32
N THR A 199 11.11 1.83 -0.44
CA THR A 199 10.37 1.77 -1.70
C THR A 199 10.78 2.89 -2.64
N THR A 200 10.88 4.12 -2.11
CA THR A 200 11.29 5.31 -2.85
C THR A 200 12.71 5.18 -3.41
N LEU A 201 13.65 4.68 -2.59
CA LEU A 201 15.03 4.46 -3.01
C LEU A 201 15.11 3.43 -4.15
N LEU A 202 14.45 2.28 -4.00
CA LEU A 202 14.44 1.25 -5.05
C LEU A 202 13.75 1.75 -6.32
N ALA A 203 12.64 2.50 -6.21
CA ALA A 203 11.98 3.09 -7.37
C ALA A 203 12.87 4.11 -8.10
N ALA A 204 13.62 4.94 -7.36
CA ALA A 204 14.59 5.88 -7.93
C ALA A 204 15.75 5.15 -8.60
N TRP A 205 16.26 4.10 -7.97
CA TRP A 205 17.32 3.28 -8.53
C TRP A 205 16.90 2.62 -9.85
N LEU A 206 15.72 1.99 -9.91
CA LEU A 206 15.22 1.40 -11.16
C LEU A 206 14.99 2.45 -12.25
N ALA A 207 14.65 3.71 -11.89
CA ALA A 207 14.56 4.80 -12.86
C ALA A 207 15.94 5.07 -13.48
N SER A 208 16.99 5.19 -12.66
CA SER A 208 18.35 5.43 -13.12
C SER A 208 18.91 4.28 -13.97
N LEU A 209 18.55 3.03 -13.68
CA LEU A 209 18.92 1.88 -14.50
C LEU A 209 18.25 1.89 -15.88
N GLY A 210 17.01 2.39 -15.96
CA GLY A 210 16.30 2.56 -17.24
C GLY A 210 16.92 3.66 -18.13
N GLU A 211 17.60 4.64 -17.54
CA GLU A 211 18.31 5.72 -18.24
C GLU A 211 19.77 5.36 -18.57
N ALA A 212 20.29 4.26 -18.04
CA ALA A 212 21.64 3.79 -18.31
C ALA A 212 21.85 3.40 -19.78
N THR A 213 23.10 3.33 -20.21
CA THR A 213 23.44 2.92 -21.58
C THR A 213 24.41 1.73 -21.54
N PRO A 214 23.96 0.51 -21.90
CA PRO A 214 22.58 0.12 -22.25
C PRO A 214 21.63 0.16 -21.04
N PRO A 215 20.31 0.35 -21.24
CA PRO A 215 19.33 0.33 -20.15
C PRO A 215 19.22 -1.08 -19.56
N ILE A 216 19.02 -1.15 -18.24
CA ILE A 216 18.81 -2.43 -17.55
C ILE A 216 17.32 -2.58 -17.26
N PRO A 217 16.65 -3.59 -17.85
CA PRO A 217 15.25 -3.87 -17.59
C PRO A 217 14.99 -4.23 -16.13
N SER A 218 13.80 -3.91 -15.67
CA SER A 218 13.38 -4.23 -14.30
C SER A 218 11.91 -4.64 -14.22
N ALA A 219 11.61 -5.50 -13.24
CA ALA A 219 10.27 -5.88 -12.84
C ALA A 219 10.07 -5.55 -11.36
N TRP A 220 8.82 -5.30 -10.97
CA TRP A 220 8.43 -4.93 -9.61
C TRP A 220 7.31 -5.84 -9.12
N LEU A 221 7.44 -6.31 -7.90
CA LEU A 221 6.37 -6.99 -7.17
C LEU A 221 6.24 -6.35 -5.78
N GLN A 222 5.13 -5.69 -5.53
CA GLN A 222 4.73 -5.37 -4.17
C GLN A 222 4.05 -6.59 -3.57
N VAL A 223 4.69 -7.17 -2.57
CA VAL A 223 4.25 -8.41 -1.93
C VAL A 223 3.04 -8.12 -1.05
N ASP A 224 2.02 -8.96 -1.13
CA ASP A 224 0.86 -8.96 -0.24
C ASP A 224 0.83 -10.20 0.67
N ALA A 225 -0.11 -10.26 1.61
CA ALA A 225 -0.23 -11.39 2.53
C ALA A 225 -0.67 -12.69 1.83
N LYS A 226 -1.35 -12.62 0.68
CA LYS A 226 -1.77 -13.79 -0.10
C LYS A 226 -0.59 -14.52 -0.73
N ALA A 227 0.50 -13.80 -1.01
CA ALA A 227 1.76 -14.36 -1.50
C ALA A 227 2.49 -15.23 -0.45
N SER A 228 1.91 -15.48 0.72
CA SER A 228 2.48 -16.40 1.69
C SER A 228 2.42 -17.86 1.22
N ASP A 229 1.42 -18.28 0.44
CA ASP A 229 1.44 -19.60 -0.22
C ASP A 229 2.53 -19.65 -1.28
N PRO A 230 3.40 -20.69 -1.32
CA PRO A 230 4.53 -20.76 -2.24
C PRO A 230 4.13 -20.85 -3.72
N VAL A 231 2.96 -21.41 -4.04
CA VAL A 231 2.44 -21.49 -5.42
C VAL A 231 1.93 -20.12 -5.84
N VAL A 232 1.19 -19.44 -4.97
CA VAL A 232 0.73 -18.07 -5.20
C VAL A 232 1.94 -17.12 -5.33
N PHE A 233 2.94 -17.26 -4.47
CA PHE A 233 4.17 -16.48 -4.55
C PHE A 233 4.91 -16.68 -5.89
N ALA A 234 5.06 -17.95 -6.34
CA ALA A 234 5.67 -18.25 -7.64
C ALA A 234 4.87 -17.64 -8.80
N ASN A 235 3.54 -17.67 -8.74
CA ASN A 235 2.67 -17.02 -9.73
C ASN A 235 2.88 -15.49 -9.74
N HIS A 236 2.96 -14.84 -8.57
CA HIS A 236 3.20 -13.41 -8.46
C HIS A 236 4.58 -13.02 -8.99
N LEU A 237 5.63 -13.81 -8.70
CA LEU A 237 6.97 -13.63 -9.27
C LEU A 237 6.96 -13.69 -10.79
N LEU A 238 6.32 -14.71 -11.36
CA LEU A 238 6.20 -14.88 -12.81
C LEU A 238 5.41 -13.71 -13.42
N ALA A 239 4.30 -13.32 -12.83
CA ALA A 239 3.49 -12.20 -13.33
C ALA A 239 4.30 -10.90 -13.34
N ALA A 240 5.09 -10.64 -12.30
CA ALA A 240 5.99 -9.48 -12.27
C ALA A 240 7.01 -9.54 -13.41
N VAL A 241 7.67 -10.69 -13.63
CA VAL A 241 8.62 -10.89 -14.73
C VAL A 241 7.94 -10.75 -16.09
N GLN A 242 6.71 -11.27 -16.24
CA GLN A 242 5.94 -11.20 -17.49
C GLN A 242 5.54 -9.76 -17.90
N THR A 243 5.50 -8.81 -16.97
CA THR A 243 5.33 -7.38 -17.33
C THR A 243 6.41 -6.90 -18.31
N ARG A 244 7.59 -7.55 -18.29
CA ARG A 244 8.72 -7.23 -19.16
C ARG A 244 9.01 -8.32 -20.18
N TYR A 245 8.83 -9.58 -19.80
CA TYR A 245 9.12 -10.78 -20.60
C TYR A 245 7.88 -11.66 -20.74
N PRO A 246 6.90 -11.30 -21.59
CA PRO A 246 5.58 -11.97 -21.63
C PRO A 246 5.61 -13.47 -21.93
N LYS A 247 6.71 -13.97 -22.54
CA LYS A 247 6.86 -15.38 -22.91
C LYS A 247 7.45 -16.26 -21.82
N VAL A 248 8.04 -15.66 -20.77
CA VAL A 248 8.66 -16.42 -19.67
C VAL A 248 7.57 -17.02 -18.77
N GLY A 249 7.77 -18.24 -18.35
CA GLY A 249 6.89 -18.92 -17.38
C GLY A 249 5.66 -19.60 -17.95
N GLY A 250 5.44 -19.56 -19.27
CA GLY A 250 4.22 -20.11 -19.87
C GLY A 250 3.97 -21.59 -19.53
N LYS A 251 5.00 -22.43 -19.55
CA LYS A 251 4.91 -23.86 -19.21
C LYS A 251 4.67 -24.09 -17.72
N LEU A 252 5.31 -23.28 -16.89
CA LEU A 252 5.16 -23.37 -15.44
C LEU A 252 3.77 -22.93 -15.00
N LEU A 253 3.21 -21.87 -15.56
CA LEU A 253 1.84 -21.42 -15.26
C LEU A 253 0.79 -22.52 -15.55
N VAL A 254 0.96 -23.29 -16.62
CA VAL A 254 0.07 -24.44 -16.92
C VAL A 254 0.16 -25.47 -15.79
N ARG A 255 1.35 -25.82 -15.34
CA ARG A 255 1.56 -26.80 -14.25
C ARG A 255 1.04 -26.31 -12.89
N LEU A 256 1.13 -25.01 -12.61
CA LEU A 256 0.64 -24.42 -11.35
C LEU A 256 -0.90 -24.40 -11.26
N ARG A 257 -1.58 -24.60 -12.39
CA ARG A 257 -3.05 -24.72 -12.47
C ARG A 257 -3.56 -26.15 -12.29
N GLU A 258 -2.66 -27.14 -12.23
CA GLU A 258 -3.05 -28.52 -12.00
C GLU A 258 -3.57 -28.71 -10.56
N ALA A 259 -4.46 -29.68 -10.37
CA ALA A 259 -5.10 -29.94 -9.07
C ALA A 259 -4.10 -30.35 -7.96
N SER A 260 -2.87 -30.71 -8.32
CA SER A 260 -1.79 -31.02 -7.39
C SER A 260 -0.55 -30.24 -7.79
N PRO A 261 -0.22 -29.16 -7.05
CA PRO A 261 0.96 -28.36 -7.34
C PRO A 261 2.24 -29.20 -7.15
N PRO A 262 3.31 -28.89 -7.91
CA PRO A 262 4.57 -29.61 -7.78
C PRO A 262 5.20 -29.43 -6.39
N PRO A 263 5.97 -30.42 -5.89
CA PRO A 263 6.75 -30.25 -4.68
C PRO A 263 7.66 -29.02 -4.75
N LEU A 264 7.93 -28.37 -3.61
CA LEU A 264 8.67 -27.11 -3.53
C LEU A 264 10.02 -27.11 -4.29
N PRO A 265 10.88 -28.16 -4.22
CA PRO A 265 12.12 -28.21 -4.98
C PRO A 265 11.91 -28.26 -6.50
N ASP A 266 10.82 -28.89 -6.97
CA ASP A 266 10.50 -28.98 -8.39
C ASP A 266 9.89 -27.66 -8.90
N LEU A 267 9.12 -26.99 -8.06
CA LEU A 267 8.61 -25.63 -8.31
C LEU A 267 9.78 -24.65 -8.46
N ALA A 268 10.71 -24.63 -7.49
CA ALA A 268 11.90 -23.77 -7.53
C ALA A 268 12.75 -24.01 -8.78
N ARG A 269 13.00 -25.31 -9.10
CA ARG A 269 13.76 -25.69 -10.30
C ARG A 269 13.09 -25.24 -11.59
N SER A 270 11.77 -25.40 -11.66
CA SER A 270 11.00 -25.00 -12.84
C SER A 270 11.04 -23.48 -13.03
N LEU A 271 10.89 -22.72 -11.93
CA LEU A 271 10.96 -21.27 -11.93
C LEU A 271 12.35 -20.77 -12.35
N LEU A 272 13.43 -21.36 -11.81
CA LEU A 272 14.81 -21.04 -12.19
C LEU A 272 15.06 -21.29 -13.68
N ASN A 273 14.58 -22.41 -14.22
CA ASN A 273 14.74 -22.73 -15.64
C ASN A 273 13.99 -21.75 -16.57
N GLU A 274 12.84 -21.25 -16.13
CA GLU A 274 12.11 -20.22 -16.89
C GLU A 274 12.84 -18.85 -16.81
N LEU A 275 13.38 -18.48 -15.65
CA LEU A 275 14.12 -17.24 -15.45
C LEU A 275 15.47 -17.25 -16.18
N ASP A 276 16.13 -18.41 -16.33
CA ASP A 276 17.40 -18.56 -17.03
C ASP A 276 17.29 -18.37 -18.55
N GLN A 277 16.06 -18.41 -19.11
CA GLN A 277 15.80 -18.08 -20.51
C GLN A 277 15.99 -16.58 -20.84
N ILE A 278 16.05 -15.73 -19.82
CA ILE A 278 16.30 -14.28 -20.00
C ILE A 278 17.80 -14.10 -20.17
N GLU A 279 18.24 -13.72 -21.38
CA GLU A 279 19.66 -13.59 -21.69
C GLU A 279 20.27 -12.24 -21.24
N GLU A 280 19.45 -11.20 -21.16
CA GLU A 280 19.89 -9.88 -20.74
C GLU A 280 19.86 -9.70 -19.22
N ARG A 281 20.74 -8.79 -18.74
CA ARG A 281 20.73 -8.45 -17.30
C ARG A 281 19.44 -7.76 -16.93
N PHE A 282 18.78 -8.22 -15.84
CA PHE A 282 17.57 -7.58 -15.33
C PHE A 282 17.50 -7.59 -13.80
N VAL A 283 16.68 -6.69 -13.26
CA VAL A 283 16.46 -6.54 -11.82
C VAL A 283 15.01 -6.86 -11.48
N LEU A 284 14.80 -7.77 -10.51
CA LEU A 284 13.48 -8.02 -9.90
C LEU A 284 13.44 -7.44 -8.50
N VAL A 285 12.49 -6.55 -8.23
CA VAL A 285 12.27 -5.97 -6.90
C VAL A 285 11.08 -6.66 -6.22
N LEU A 286 11.29 -7.08 -4.97
CA LEU A 286 10.26 -7.53 -4.04
C LEU A 286 10.10 -6.48 -2.95
N ASP A 287 9.03 -5.71 -3.01
CA ASP A 287 8.74 -4.68 -2.01
C ASP A 287 7.77 -5.19 -0.96
N ASP A 288 7.87 -4.69 0.27
CA ASP A 288 7.07 -5.10 1.42
C ASP A 288 7.16 -6.62 1.75
N TYR A 289 8.35 -7.21 1.57
CA TYR A 289 8.57 -8.65 1.75
C TYR A 289 8.19 -9.18 3.15
N GLN A 290 8.17 -8.34 4.19
CA GLN A 290 7.73 -8.72 5.53
C GLN A 290 6.27 -9.18 5.60
N ARG A 291 5.50 -9.07 4.53
CA ARG A 291 4.11 -9.56 4.46
C ARG A 291 4.02 -11.08 4.24
N ILE A 292 5.09 -11.72 3.79
CA ILE A 292 5.18 -13.18 3.69
C ILE A 292 5.35 -13.74 5.10
N GLN A 293 4.50 -14.69 5.46
CA GLN A 293 4.50 -15.34 6.77
C GLN A 293 4.76 -16.84 6.70
N ASP A 294 4.52 -17.49 5.55
CA ASP A 294 4.69 -18.91 5.38
C ASP A 294 6.17 -19.28 5.17
N GLU A 295 6.63 -20.27 5.91
CA GLU A 295 8.00 -20.78 5.85
C GLU A 295 8.34 -21.37 4.47
N ALA A 296 7.38 -22.01 3.80
CA ALA A 296 7.58 -22.60 2.49
C ALA A 296 7.83 -21.56 1.39
N ALA A 297 7.22 -20.37 1.47
CA ALA A 297 7.50 -19.26 0.55
C ALA A 297 8.91 -18.69 0.78
N HIS A 298 9.36 -18.62 2.05
CA HIS A 298 10.74 -18.26 2.38
C HIS A 298 11.75 -19.29 1.87
N GLU A 299 11.44 -20.58 2.01
CA GLU A 299 12.28 -21.68 1.50
C GLU A 299 12.38 -21.64 -0.02
N LEU A 300 11.25 -21.41 -0.73
CA LEU A 300 11.27 -21.20 -2.18
C LEU A 300 12.23 -20.08 -2.57
N LEU A 301 12.13 -18.93 -1.94
CA LEU A 301 13.00 -17.80 -2.24
C LEU A 301 14.47 -18.07 -1.88
N ALA A 302 14.73 -18.79 -0.80
CA ALA A 302 16.09 -19.20 -0.42
C ALA A 302 16.74 -20.08 -1.49
N ILE A 303 16.01 -21.07 -2.05
CA ILE A 303 16.47 -21.93 -3.16
C ILE A 303 16.72 -21.07 -4.40
N LEU A 304 15.83 -20.14 -4.72
CA LEU A 304 16.02 -19.24 -5.87
C LEU A 304 17.30 -18.40 -5.72
N LEU A 305 17.55 -17.82 -4.54
CA LEU A 305 18.75 -16.99 -4.29
C LEU A 305 20.05 -17.80 -4.32
N GLU A 306 20.02 -19.09 -3.97
CA GLU A 306 21.20 -19.95 -4.07
C GLU A 306 21.60 -20.20 -5.50
N HIS A 307 20.64 -20.39 -6.40
CA HIS A 307 20.83 -20.78 -7.80
C HIS A 307 20.41 -19.69 -8.80
N LEU A 308 20.32 -18.44 -8.37
CA LEU A 308 19.87 -17.33 -9.21
C LEU A 308 20.72 -17.21 -10.48
N PRO A 309 20.11 -17.09 -11.68
CA PRO A 309 20.83 -16.89 -12.93
C PRO A 309 21.77 -15.66 -12.85
N PRO A 310 22.97 -15.73 -13.42
CA PRO A 310 23.99 -14.67 -13.28
C PRO A 310 23.59 -13.32 -13.86
N GLN A 311 22.64 -13.31 -14.79
CA GLN A 311 22.08 -12.10 -15.39
C GLN A 311 20.98 -11.46 -14.52
N MET A 312 20.45 -12.20 -13.54
CA MET A 312 19.39 -11.72 -12.67
C MET A 312 19.94 -11.13 -11.37
N HIS A 313 19.44 -9.96 -11.01
CA HIS A 313 19.65 -9.36 -9.69
C HIS A 313 18.32 -9.21 -8.96
N MET A 314 18.27 -9.64 -7.72
CA MET A 314 17.07 -9.49 -6.88
C MET A 314 17.28 -8.40 -5.84
N ALA A 315 16.31 -7.51 -5.68
CA ALA A 315 16.30 -6.51 -4.62
C ALA A 315 15.07 -6.70 -3.72
N ILE A 316 15.30 -6.78 -2.43
CA ILE A 316 14.23 -7.01 -1.43
C ILE A 316 14.16 -5.81 -0.51
N ALA A 317 12.98 -5.19 -0.40
CA ALA A 317 12.67 -4.22 0.65
C ALA A 317 11.84 -4.88 1.74
N SER A 318 12.28 -4.72 3.00
CA SER A 318 11.59 -5.31 4.15
C SER A 318 11.68 -4.38 5.37
N ARG A 319 10.72 -4.51 6.30
CA ARG A 319 10.76 -3.77 7.57
C ARG A 319 11.72 -4.41 8.58
N THR A 320 11.92 -5.72 8.47
CA THR A 320 12.79 -6.54 9.31
C THR A 320 13.64 -7.44 8.42
N ASP A 321 14.68 -8.04 8.98
CA ASP A 321 15.44 -9.04 8.24
C ASP A 321 14.53 -10.23 7.91
N PRO A 322 14.41 -10.59 6.61
CA PRO A 322 13.64 -11.75 6.21
C PRO A 322 14.32 -13.05 6.70
N PRO A 323 13.56 -14.13 6.97
CA PRO A 323 14.09 -15.42 7.38
C PRO A 323 14.73 -16.17 6.20
N LEU A 324 15.69 -15.54 5.55
CA LEU A 324 16.50 -16.05 4.46
C LEU A 324 17.90 -16.41 4.96
N PRO A 325 18.69 -17.20 4.25
CA PRO A 325 20.04 -17.61 4.68
C PRO A 325 21.06 -16.46 4.56
N LEU A 326 20.73 -15.28 5.14
CA LEU A 326 21.53 -14.05 5.02
C LEU A 326 22.95 -14.21 5.52
N THR A 327 23.17 -15.00 6.58
CA THR A 327 24.51 -15.25 7.13
C THR A 327 25.42 -15.93 6.10
N SER A 328 24.88 -16.93 5.37
CA SER A 328 25.62 -17.60 4.29
C SER A 328 25.89 -16.65 3.10
N LEU A 329 24.90 -15.85 2.72
CA LEU A 329 25.05 -14.84 1.64
C LEU A 329 26.08 -13.77 2.00
N ARG A 330 26.09 -13.30 3.26
CA ARG A 330 27.11 -12.37 3.79
C ARG A 330 28.51 -12.98 3.72
N GLY A 331 28.67 -14.20 4.24
CA GLY A 331 29.97 -14.90 4.23
C GLY A 331 30.56 -15.12 2.84
N ARG A 332 29.70 -15.26 1.85
CA ARG A 332 30.10 -15.44 0.43
C ARG A 332 30.19 -14.12 -0.36
N GLY A 333 29.93 -12.96 0.27
CA GLY A 333 29.90 -11.67 -0.40
C GLY A 333 28.79 -11.51 -1.46
N ARG A 334 27.70 -12.28 -1.34
CA ARG A 334 26.61 -12.37 -2.32
C ARG A 334 25.46 -11.41 -2.03
N VAL A 335 25.51 -10.62 -0.97
CA VAL A 335 24.47 -9.65 -0.61
C VAL A 335 25.05 -8.26 -0.43
N LEU A 336 24.35 -7.25 -0.96
CA LEU A 336 24.50 -5.86 -0.57
C LEU A 336 23.40 -5.55 0.43
N GLU A 337 23.77 -4.88 1.52
CA GLU A 337 22.80 -4.45 2.53
C GLU A 337 22.76 -2.93 2.62
N ILE A 338 21.55 -2.38 2.60
CA ILE A 338 21.23 -0.99 2.91
C ILE A 338 20.36 -1.03 4.17
N ARG A 339 20.81 -0.38 5.22
CA ARG A 339 20.19 -0.40 6.55
C ARG A 339 19.57 0.95 6.90
N ALA A 340 18.87 1.02 8.05
CA ALA A 340 18.26 2.24 8.55
C ALA A 340 19.26 3.41 8.60
N ASP A 341 20.50 3.16 9.06
CA ASP A 341 21.53 4.19 9.18
C ASP A 341 21.99 4.72 7.81
N ASP A 342 22.01 3.88 6.77
CA ASP A 342 22.29 4.31 5.39
C ASP A 342 21.14 5.17 4.83
N LEU A 343 19.90 4.90 5.28
CA LEU A 343 18.68 5.56 4.79
C LEU A 343 18.38 6.88 5.49
N ARG A 344 18.93 7.11 6.68
CA ARG A 344 18.76 8.39 7.38
C ARG A 344 19.25 9.53 6.49
N PHE A 345 18.52 10.63 6.49
CA PHE A 345 18.98 11.85 5.83
C PHE A 345 20.15 12.45 6.59
N THR A 346 21.17 12.91 5.85
CA THR A 346 22.24 13.72 6.41
C THR A 346 21.68 15.10 6.83
N PRO A 347 22.40 15.91 7.63
CA PRO A 347 21.98 17.28 7.94
C PRO A 347 21.74 18.09 6.65
N GLU A 348 22.57 17.95 5.63
CA GLU A 348 22.46 18.66 4.34
C GLU A 348 21.23 18.19 3.56
N GLU A 349 20.99 16.89 3.49
CA GLU A 349 19.80 16.31 2.86
C GLU A 349 18.52 16.74 3.59
N SER A 350 18.54 16.78 4.92
CA SER A 350 17.41 17.22 5.75
C SER A 350 17.09 18.69 5.54
N HIS A 351 18.10 19.53 5.49
CA HIS A 351 17.94 20.97 5.21
C HIS A 351 17.29 21.21 3.85
N ALA A 352 17.87 20.65 2.78
CA ALA A 352 17.35 20.80 1.42
C ALA A 352 15.93 20.22 1.26
N PHE A 353 15.64 19.08 1.92
CA PHE A 353 14.32 18.46 1.91
C PHE A 353 13.27 19.33 2.62
N LEU A 354 13.59 19.84 3.81
CA LEU A 354 12.68 20.68 4.59
C LEU A 354 12.36 21.97 3.84
N GLU A 355 13.35 22.66 3.25
CA GLU A 355 13.11 23.87 2.43
C GLU A 355 12.25 23.57 1.21
N GLY A 356 12.50 22.43 0.52
CA GLY A 356 11.72 22.00 -0.64
C GLY A 356 10.25 21.77 -0.31
N VAL A 357 9.96 21.11 0.82
CA VAL A 357 8.58 20.80 1.25
C VAL A 357 7.88 22.04 1.83
N VAL A 358 8.58 22.83 2.64
CA VAL A 358 7.98 24.05 3.27
C VAL A 358 7.83 25.18 2.24
N GLY A 359 8.63 25.18 1.17
CA GLY A 359 8.59 26.17 0.09
C GLY A 359 9.22 27.53 0.45
N ARG A 360 10.10 27.57 1.44
CA ARG A 360 10.85 28.78 1.85
C ARG A 360 12.19 28.40 2.49
N GLU A 361 13.12 29.36 2.52
CA GLU A 361 14.37 29.21 3.25
C GLU A 361 14.13 29.04 4.76
N LEU A 362 14.89 28.15 5.38
CA LEU A 362 14.86 27.86 6.80
C LEU A 362 16.23 28.18 7.40
N ASP A 363 16.23 28.75 8.61
CA ASP A 363 17.49 28.96 9.32
C ASP A 363 18.11 27.62 9.74
N GLN A 364 19.44 27.56 9.78
CA GLN A 364 20.19 26.36 10.09
C GLN A 364 19.83 25.78 11.47
N GLY A 365 19.58 26.64 12.46
CA GLY A 365 19.21 26.18 13.81
C GLY A 365 17.87 25.44 13.84
N THR A 366 16.90 25.86 13.04
CA THR A 366 15.62 25.19 12.86
C THR A 366 15.82 23.79 12.24
N THR A 367 16.59 23.68 11.18
CA THR A 367 16.82 22.40 10.49
C THR A 367 17.66 21.45 11.34
N ASP A 368 18.70 21.94 12.03
CA ASP A 368 19.53 21.14 12.93
C ASP A 368 18.72 20.56 14.09
N LEU A 369 17.79 21.35 14.65
CA LEU A 369 16.95 20.90 15.73
C LEU A 369 15.94 19.83 15.28
N LEU A 370 15.34 19.98 14.10
CA LEU A 370 14.45 18.96 13.51
C LEU A 370 15.22 17.70 13.14
N GLN A 371 16.41 17.84 12.56
CA GLN A 371 17.31 16.72 12.28
C GLN A 371 17.65 15.95 13.56
N ALA A 372 18.02 16.64 14.64
CA ALA A 372 18.35 16.00 15.91
C ALA A 372 17.15 15.26 16.51
N LYS A 373 15.94 15.83 16.38
CA LYS A 373 14.72 15.25 16.94
C LYS A 373 14.17 14.07 16.14
N THR A 374 14.37 14.07 14.84
CA THR A 374 13.92 13.00 13.92
C THR A 374 15.02 11.99 13.61
N GLU A 375 16.27 12.30 13.99
CA GLU A 375 17.46 11.51 13.66
C GLU A 375 17.58 11.21 12.15
N GLY A 376 17.10 12.12 11.29
CA GLY A 376 17.09 11.95 9.84
C GLY A 376 16.04 10.96 9.32
N TRP A 377 15.04 10.61 10.15
CA TRP A 377 13.92 9.79 9.69
C TRP A 377 13.03 10.59 8.73
N VAL A 378 13.00 10.14 7.46
CA VAL A 378 12.40 10.89 6.33
C VAL A 378 10.93 11.22 6.56
N THR A 379 10.13 10.24 7.02
CA THR A 379 8.71 10.50 7.30
C THR A 379 8.54 11.47 8.46
N GLY A 380 9.36 11.39 9.50
CA GLY A 380 9.34 12.35 10.60
C GLY A 380 9.64 13.78 10.14
N LEU A 381 10.65 13.96 9.29
CA LEU A 381 10.98 15.24 8.67
C LEU A 381 9.82 15.77 7.80
N ARG A 382 9.19 14.89 7.00
CA ARG A 382 8.05 15.25 6.14
C ARG A 382 6.85 15.72 6.96
N LEU A 383 6.49 15.00 8.00
CA LEU A 383 5.37 15.34 8.88
C LEU A 383 5.65 16.65 9.65
N ALA A 384 6.91 16.88 10.06
CA ALA A 384 7.33 18.16 10.62
C ALA A 384 7.16 19.28 9.60
N ALA A 385 7.64 19.10 8.37
CA ALA A 385 7.54 20.09 7.29
C ALA A 385 6.07 20.46 6.97
N LEU A 386 5.20 19.45 6.86
CA LEU A 386 3.76 19.66 6.64
C LEU A 386 3.12 20.46 7.79
N SER A 387 3.53 20.21 9.03
CA SER A 387 3.05 20.94 10.20
C SER A 387 3.55 22.39 10.26
N MET A 388 4.63 22.71 9.56
CA MET A 388 5.20 24.06 9.48
C MET A 388 4.59 24.90 8.35
N HIS A 389 3.88 24.26 7.42
CA HIS A 389 3.31 24.97 6.27
C HIS A 389 2.35 26.09 6.70
N GLY A 390 2.56 27.30 6.19
CA GLY A 390 1.73 28.48 6.51
C GLY A 390 1.98 29.11 7.89
N LEU A 391 2.95 28.64 8.68
CA LEU A 391 3.30 29.28 9.95
C LEU A 391 4.13 30.54 9.72
N SER A 392 3.87 31.59 10.51
CA SER A 392 4.76 32.75 10.60
C SER A 392 6.06 32.40 11.34
N ASP A 393 7.13 33.19 11.16
CA ASP A 393 8.45 32.89 11.74
C ASP A 393 8.41 32.76 13.27
N ILE A 394 7.60 33.57 13.95
CA ILE A 394 7.44 33.47 15.41
C ILE A 394 6.77 32.15 15.80
N ARG A 395 5.74 31.73 15.08
CA ARG A 395 5.05 30.45 15.34
C ARG A 395 5.91 29.25 14.97
N LEU A 396 6.73 29.39 13.95
CA LEU A 396 7.68 28.38 13.52
C LEU A 396 8.71 28.08 14.62
N SER A 397 9.35 29.10 15.18
CA SER A 397 10.33 28.93 16.25
C SER A 397 9.73 28.26 17.49
N PHE A 398 8.50 28.64 17.88
CA PHE A 398 7.77 27.97 18.96
C PHE A 398 7.43 26.52 18.63
N PHE A 399 7.00 26.25 17.41
CA PHE A 399 6.69 24.89 16.94
C PHE A 399 7.92 24.01 17.02
N VAL A 400 9.04 24.44 16.43
CA VAL A 400 10.28 23.63 16.36
C VAL A 400 10.86 23.34 17.74
N GLN A 401 10.84 24.32 18.66
CA GLN A 401 11.27 24.09 20.06
C GLN A 401 10.43 23.05 20.78
N ARG A 402 9.10 23.05 20.53
CA ARG A 402 8.15 22.11 21.15
C ARG A 402 7.92 20.85 20.34
N PHE A 403 8.36 20.82 19.08
CA PHE A 403 8.20 19.64 18.24
C PHE A 403 8.86 18.45 18.95
N ASN A 404 8.06 17.43 19.20
CA ASN A 404 8.52 16.11 19.60
C ASN A 404 7.87 15.12 18.63
N VAL A 405 8.66 14.20 18.08
CA VAL A 405 8.18 13.16 17.16
C VAL A 405 6.97 12.43 17.75
N ILE A 406 6.98 12.19 19.08
CA ILE A 406 5.92 11.46 19.79
C ILE A 406 4.66 12.32 20.04
N SER A 407 4.77 13.65 20.13
CA SER A 407 3.64 14.54 20.48
C SER A 407 3.04 15.31 19.31
N SER A 408 3.53 15.12 18.09
CA SER A 408 2.90 15.63 16.88
C SER A 408 1.72 14.74 16.51
N ALA A 409 0.51 15.30 16.38
CA ALA A 409 -0.69 14.54 16.02
C ALA A 409 -0.49 13.72 14.72
N TYR A 410 0.10 14.32 13.69
CA TYR A 410 0.40 13.63 12.44
C TYR A 410 1.39 12.48 12.57
N VAL A 411 2.40 12.63 13.45
CA VAL A 411 3.36 11.53 13.70
C VAL A 411 2.71 10.45 14.54
N ALA A 412 1.91 10.81 15.53
CA ALA A 412 1.17 9.86 16.34
C ALA A 412 0.20 9.03 15.49
N ASP A 413 -0.59 9.69 14.62
CA ASP A 413 -1.51 9.02 13.70
C ASP A 413 -0.74 8.06 12.76
N TYR A 414 0.35 8.53 12.14
CA TYR A 414 1.19 7.66 11.30
C TYR A 414 1.76 6.45 12.07
N LEU A 415 2.22 6.65 13.31
CA LEU A 415 2.77 5.55 14.13
C LEU A 415 1.66 4.58 14.58
N LEU A 416 0.46 5.07 14.85
CA LEU A 416 -0.70 4.23 15.14
C LEU A 416 -1.02 3.35 13.92
N ASP A 417 -1.28 3.94 12.77
CA ASP A 417 -1.72 3.23 11.55
C ASP A 417 -0.64 2.29 10.99
N GLU A 418 0.60 2.79 10.87
CA GLU A 418 1.66 2.06 10.17
C GLU A 418 2.50 1.15 11.07
N VAL A 419 2.50 1.40 12.37
CA VAL A 419 3.33 0.64 13.32
C VAL A 419 2.47 -0.12 14.31
N LEU A 420 1.60 0.53 15.06
CA LEU A 420 0.85 -0.09 16.15
C LEU A 420 -0.23 -1.03 15.62
N ASP A 421 -1.09 -0.59 14.71
CA ASP A 421 -2.22 -1.38 14.20
C ASP A 421 -1.78 -2.64 13.44
N ARG A 422 -0.52 -2.66 12.99
CA ARG A 422 0.06 -3.83 12.30
C ARG A 422 0.78 -4.80 13.24
N GLN A 423 0.81 -4.53 14.54
CA GLN A 423 1.34 -5.46 15.53
C GLN A 423 0.31 -6.50 15.92
N ARG A 424 0.78 -7.66 16.45
CA ARG A 424 -0.11 -8.65 17.05
C ARG A 424 -0.83 -8.06 18.26
N PRO A 425 -2.07 -8.48 18.55
CA PRO A 425 -2.86 -7.93 19.66
C PRO A 425 -2.12 -7.91 21.01
N GLU A 426 -1.32 -8.95 21.29
CA GLU A 426 -0.55 -9.05 22.51
C GLU A 426 0.54 -7.96 22.61
N VAL A 427 1.14 -7.61 21.45
CA VAL A 427 2.15 -6.55 21.37
C VAL A 427 1.50 -5.18 21.50
N GLN A 428 0.32 -4.99 20.88
CA GLN A 428 -0.45 -3.75 21.03
C GLN A 428 -0.83 -3.51 22.48
N GLU A 429 -1.37 -4.52 23.15
CA GLU A 429 -1.75 -4.45 24.56
C GLU A 429 -0.54 -4.17 25.46
N PHE A 430 0.58 -4.85 25.23
CA PHE A 430 1.83 -4.60 25.94
C PHE A 430 2.29 -3.14 25.78
N LEU A 431 2.35 -2.64 24.53
CA LEU A 431 2.76 -1.26 24.25
C LEU A 431 1.83 -0.24 24.91
N LEU A 432 0.52 -0.48 24.89
CA LEU A 432 -0.46 0.38 25.57
C LEU A 432 -0.26 0.38 27.09
N ARG A 433 0.00 -0.78 27.70
CA ARG A 433 0.22 -0.88 29.14
C ARG A 433 1.51 -0.19 29.61
N VAL A 434 2.58 -0.26 28.81
CA VAL A 434 3.87 0.37 29.17
C VAL A 434 3.99 1.82 28.69
N SER A 435 3.05 2.35 27.92
CA SER A 435 3.08 3.70 27.35
C SER A 435 3.10 4.84 28.38
N ILE A 436 2.71 4.56 29.62
CA ILE A 436 2.76 5.51 30.75
C ILE A 436 4.15 5.60 31.40
N LEU A 437 5.09 4.71 31.02
CA LEU A 437 6.42 4.63 31.64
C LEU A 437 7.44 5.35 30.76
N ASP A 438 8.25 6.22 31.34
CA ASP A 438 9.38 6.86 30.63
C ASP A 438 10.51 5.86 30.31
N ARG A 439 10.67 4.84 31.15
CA ARG A 439 11.62 3.74 30.99
C ARG A 439 11.05 2.46 31.58
N PHE A 440 11.36 1.34 30.97
CA PHE A 440 10.99 0.02 31.48
C PHE A 440 12.12 -1.00 31.21
N CYS A 441 12.13 -2.07 31.98
CA CYS A 441 13.02 -3.23 31.82
C CYS A 441 12.16 -4.51 31.81
N ALA A 442 12.74 -5.63 31.41
CA ALA A 442 12.04 -6.90 31.34
C ALA A 442 11.37 -7.30 32.67
N GLU A 443 12.06 -7.09 33.78
CA GLU A 443 11.56 -7.40 35.14
C GLU A 443 10.33 -6.57 35.57
N LEU A 444 10.09 -5.42 34.92
CA LEU A 444 8.92 -4.57 35.17
C LEU A 444 7.73 -4.94 34.31
N CYS A 445 7.99 -5.71 33.23
CA CYS A 445 6.99 -6.07 32.22
C CYS A 445 6.43 -7.49 32.40
N ASP A 446 7.06 -8.29 33.27
CA ASP A 446 6.59 -9.62 33.69
C ASP A 446 5.57 -9.49 34.84
#